data_0d48be28ab4fc990e6feb4f9a050bc05
#
_entry.id   0d48be28ab4fc990e6feb4f9a050bc05
#
_cell.length_a   1.000
_cell.length_b   1.000
_cell.length_c   1.000
_cell.angle_alpha   90.00
_cell.angle_beta   90.00
_cell.angle_gamma   90.00
#
_symmetry.space_group_name_H-M   'P 1'
#
loop_
_entity.id
_entity.type
_entity.pdbx_description
1 polymer ?
#
loop_
_entity_poly.entity_id
_entity_poly.type
_entity_poly.pdbx_seq_one_letter_code
_entity_poly.pdbx_strand_id
1 'polypeptide(L)'
;MKEKYVAYVGTYTHGSSIGIHIYDVNVEEGTLKERKVVPVNNSSHLARSLNGKYLYSIADEGVAVFAIEPDGDLTFINKVDIDGMRGCHLSTDEEGKYLFVAGYHDGKVTVVHTHKDGRLGSVVDGVFHKGLGSVGERNFRPHVSCVRPTPDNKYLCAVDNGIDQMKVYRINSRTKRLELVDILRCTRESGPKLIKFSPDGRFAYLNFELNNTIEVYRYDGTGKSPVFEKIQTISTLASDDDQIHDATSGMCFSPDGHYLFCSTAGE
;
A
#
# COMPACT_ATOMS: atom_id res chain seq x y z
N MET A 1 18.67 16.25 23.39
CA MET A 1 18.20 16.85 22.12
C MET A 1 16.72 16.50 22.00
N LYS A 2 15.82 17.47 21.72
CA LYS A 2 14.41 17.14 21.41
C LYS A 2 14.39 16.27 20.15
N GLU A 3 13.63 15.18 20.17
CA GLU A 3 13.42 14.36 18.99
C GLU A 3 12.78 15.21 17.89
N LYS A 4 13.36 15.17 16.71
CA LYS A 4 12.85 15.91 15.54
C LYS A 4 12.09 14.94 14.68
N TYR A 5 10.80 15.17 14.51
CA TYR A 5 9.94 14.38 13.65
C TYR A 5 9.77 15.07 12.29
N VAL A 6 9.77 14.26 11.23
CA VAL A 6 9.60 14.72 9.85
C VAL A 6 8.49 13.91 9.19
N ALA A 7 7.59 14.59 8.48
CA ALA A 7 6.56 13.96 7.67
C ALA A 7 6.86 14.15 6.17
N TYR A 8 6.65 13.10 5.39
CA TYR A 8 6.73 13.11 3.93
C TYR A 8 5.33 12.95 3.35
N VAL A 9 4.92 13.88 2.50
CA VAL A 9 3.63 13.86 1.83
C VAL A 9 3.85 13.77 0.33
N GLY A 10 3.48 12.63 -0.25
CA GLY A 10 3.48 12.44 -1.70
C GLY A 10 2.22 13.03 -2.32
N THR A 11 2.34 13.53 -3.54
CA THR A 11 1.24 14.22 -4.22
C THR A 11 1.16 13.83 -5.69
N TYR A 12 -0.03 14.04 -6.28
CA TYR A 12 -0.12 14.18 -7.73
C TYR A 12 0.40 15.56 -8.15
N THR A 13 1.10 15.61 -9.29
CA THR A 13 1.68 16.85 -9.81
C THR A 13 0.75 17.55 -10.83
N HIS A 14 -0.56 17.31 -10.71
CA HIS A 14 -1.58 18.08 -11.42
C HIS A 14 -1.91 19.32 -10.58
N GLY A 15 -1.65 20.48 -11.12
CA GLY A 15 -1.84 21.74 -10.40
C GLY A 15 -0.52 22.32 -9.87
N SER A 16 -0.50 22.79 -8.62
CA SER A 16 0.63 23.54 -8.06
C SER A 16 1.72 22.68 -7.41
N SER A 17 1.43 21.44 -7.06
CA SER A 17 2.42 20.55 -6.45
C SER A 17 3.42 20.02 -7.48
N ILE A 18 4.68 19.87 -7.06
CA ILE A 18 5.78 19.37 -7.90
C ILE A 18 6.39 18.07 -7.39
N GLY A 19 5.85 17.49 -6.30
CA GLY A 19 6.41 16.23 -5.81
C GLY A 19 6.19 15.92 -4.34
N ILE A 20 7.25 15.46 -3.66
CA ILE A 20 7.21 15.08 -2.25
C ILE A 20 7.44 16.31 -1.38
N HIS A 21 6.48 16.63 -0.54
CA HIS A 21 6.58 17.70 0.46
C HIS A 21 7.17 17.17 1.76
N ILE A 22 8.17 17.85 2.29
CA ILE A 22 8.82 17.54 3.57
C ILE A 22 8.36 18.55 4.62
N TYR A 23 7.81 18.06 5.72
CA TYR A 23 7.32 18.88 6.83
C TYR A 23 8.11 18.60 8.10
N ASP A 24 8.49 19.65 8.83
CA ASP A 24 8.87 19.55 10.24
C ASP A 24 7.59 19.39 11.08
N VAL A 25 7.57 18.39 11.97
CA VAL A 25 6.41 18.07 12.81
C VAL A 25 6.64 18.58 14.22
N ASN A 26 5.75 19.44 14.70
CA ASN A 26 5.69 19.80 16.11
C ASN A 26 4.61 18.95 16.79
N VAL A 27 5.03 17.89 17.51
CA VAL A 27 4.09 16.98 18.20
C VAL A 27 3.40 17.61 19.40
N GLU A 28 4.01 18.61 20.07
CA GLU A 28 3.43 19.30 21.23
C GLU A 28 2.25 20.19 20.80
N GLU A 29 2.38 20.86 19.66
CA GLU A 29 1.35 21.76 19.12
C GLU A 29 0.44 21.11 18.08
N GLY A 30 0.76 19.88 17.63
CA GLY A 30 0.04 19.19 16.58
C GLY A 30 0.11 19.90 15.22
N THR A 31 1.23 20.60 14.93
CA THR A 31 1.40 21.41 13.72
C THR A 31 2.44 20.84 12.77
N LEU A 32 2.24 21.13 11.46
CA LEU A 32 3.15 20.77 10.38
C LEU A 32 3.65 22.07 9.72
N LYS A 33 4.96 22.21 9.57
CA LYS A 33 5.58 23.31 8.84
C LYS A 33 6.31 22.79 7.62
N GLU A 34 5.87 23.17 6.42
CA GLU A 34 6.58 22.79 5.19
C GLU A 34 8.01 23.35 5.22
N ARG A 35 8.95 22.48 4.93
CA ARG A 35 10.37 22.81 4.89
C ARG A 35 10.91 22.84 3.48
N LYS A 36 10.52 21.87 2.64
CA LYS A 36 11.07 21.65 1.31
C LYS A 36 10.14 20.81 0.46
N VAL A 37 10.19 20.99 -0.84
CA VAL A 37 9.56 20.08 -1.81
C VAL A 37 10.64 19.46 -2.67
N VAL A 38 10.59 18.13 -2.83
CA VAL A 38 11.48 17.36 -3.70
C VAL A 38 10.74 17.02 -4.98
N PRO A 39 11.20 17.48 -6.15
CA PRO A 39 10.53 17.26 -7.42
C PRO A 39 10.47 15.76 -7.77
N VAL A 40 9.26 15.22 -7.88
CA VAL A 40 8.97 13.87 -8.33
C VAL A 40 7.58 13.85 -8.96
N ASN A 41 7.51 13.53 -10.23
CA ASN A 41 6.21 13.48 -10.91
C ASN A 41 5.31 12.40 -10.31
N ASN A 42 4.10 12.81 -9.93
CA ASN A 42 3.05 11.91 -9.44
C ASN A 42 3.49 10.98 -8.29
N SER A 43 4.15 11.54 -7.28
CA SER A 43 4.58 10.83 -6.06
C SER A 43 3.40 10.41 -5.16
N SER A 44 2.38 9.80 -5.74
CA SER A 44 1.07 9.55 -5.13
C SER A 44 1.07 8.56 -3.97
N HIS A 45 2.11 7.75 -3.84
CA HIS A 45 2.29 6.84 -2.70
C HIS A 45 3.76 6.72 -2.32
N LEU A 46 4.01 6.74 -1.02
CA LEU A 46 5.34 6.64 -0.42
C LEU A 46 5.43 5.41 0.48
N ALA A 47 6.57 4.75 0.49
CA ALA A 47 6.89 3.67 1.42
C ALA A 47 8.28 3.86 2.00
N ARG A 48 8.40 3.83 3.33
CA ARG A 48 9.70 3.87 4.01
C ARG A 48 10.24 2.44 4.15
N SER A 49 11.54 2.26 3.93
CA SER A 49 12.21 0.99 4.24
C SER A 49 12.12 0.68 5.73
N LEU A 50 12.11 -0.60 6.11
CA LEU A 50 12.01 -1.02 7.51
C LEU A 50 13.17 -0.50 8.38
N ASN A 51 14.38 -0.40 7.82
CA ASN A 51 15.54 0.17 8.51
C ASN A 51 15.50 1.70 8.61
N GLY A 52 14.48 2.35 8.05
CA GLY A 52 14.26 3.79 8.11
C GLY A 52 15.20 4.64 7.28
N LYS A 53 16.10 4.05 6.46
CA LYS A 53 17.13 4.77 5.71
C LYS A 53 16.71 5.24 4.34
N TYR A 54 15.65 4.67 3.77
CA TYR A 54 15.23 4.91 2.40
C TYR A 54 13.74 5.22 2.32
N LEU A 55 13.37 6.12 1.41
CA LEU A 55 12.01 6.42 1.02
C LEU A 55 11.81 6.04 -0.45
N TYR A 56 10.87 5.15 -0.71
CA TYR A 56 10.43 4.78 -2.04
C TYR A 56 9.20 5.59 -2.42
N SER A 57 9.12 6.01 -3.67
CA SER A 57 8.02 6.81 -4.21
C SER A 57 7.55 6.27 -5.56
N ILE A 58 6.26 6.30 -5.79
CA ILE A 58 5.74 6.27 -7.17
C ILE A 58 6.33 7.47 -7.91
N ALA A 59 6.66 7.28 -9.19
CA ALA A 59 7.24 8.31 -10.05
C ALA A 59 6.83 8.07 -11.52
N ASP A 60 5.62 8.54 -11.90
CA ASP A 60 4.95 8.21 -13.17
C ASP A 60 4.83 6.69 -13.40
N GLU A 61 5.28 6.16 -14.51
CA GLU A 61 5.29 4.72 -14.83
C GLU A 61 6.47 3.97 -14.18
N GLY A 62 7.07 4.56 -13.14
CA GLY A 62 8.20 3.99 -12.44
C GLY A 62 8.12 4.14 -10.92
N VAL A 63 9.19 3.77 -10.28
CA VAL A 63 9.43 3.96 -8.85
C VAL A 63 10.80 4.60 -8.64
N ALA A 64 10.87 5.56 -7.72
CA ALA A 64 12.09 6.26 -7.34
C ALA A 64 12.46 5.92 -5.90
N VAL A 65 13.74 6.00 -5.57
CA VAL A 65 14.23 5.84 -4.20
C VAL A 65 15.13 7.00 -3.81
N PHE A 66 15.00 7.39 -2.55
CA PHE A 66 15.76 8.46 -1.91
C PHE A 66 16.38 7.93 -0.62
N ALA A 67 17.61 8.36 -0.33
CA ALA A 67 18.18 8.24 1.01
C ALA A 67 17.49 9.26 1.94
N ILE A 68 17.17 8.84 3.14
CA ILE A 68 16.70 9.72 4.22
C ILE A 68 17.93 10.17 4.99
N GLU A 69 18.26 11.45 4.90
CA GLU A 69 19.39 12.05 5.59
C GLU A 69 19.12 12.19 7.10
N PRO A 70 20.17 12.36 7.94
CA PRO A 70 20.00 12.48 9.39
C PRO A 70 19.08 13.62 9.85
N ASP A 71 18.97 14.68 9.05
CA ASP A 71 18.07 15.80 9.30
C ASP A 71 16.65 15.58 8.72
N GLY A 72 16.44 14.45 8.04
CA GLY A 72 15.19 14.08 7.37
C GLY A 72 15.05 14.66 5.95
N ASP A 73 16.10 15.23 5.38
CA ASP A 73 16.11 15.58 3.95
C ASP A 73 16.18 14.33 3.08
N LEU A 74 15.87 14.48 1.79
CA LEU A 74 15.87 13.39 0.82
C LEU A 74 16.94 13.61 -0.24
N THR A 75 17.83 12.63 -0.41
CA THR A 75 18.82 12.58 -1.50
C THR A 75 18.41 11.50 -2.49
N PHE A 76 18.18 11.90 -3.75
CA PHE A 76 17.83 10.98 -4.84
C PHE A 76 18.94 9.94 -5.07
N ILE A 77 18.55 8.67 -5.18
CA ILE A 77 19.47 7.57 -5.48
C ILE A 77 19.29 7.12 -6.92
N ASN A 78 18.14 6.55 -7.27
CA ASN A 78 17.80 6.17 -8.64
C ASN A 78 16.29 6.00 -8.84
N LYS A 79 15.90 5.87 -10.11
CA LYS A 79 14.55 5.52 -10.56
C LYS A 79 14.64 4.32 -11.50
N VAL A 80 13.60 3.46 -11.48
CA VAL A 80 13.43 2.36 -12.44
C VAL A 80 12.00 2.35 -12.94
N ASP A 81 11.82 1.98 -14.21
CA ASP A 81 10.51 1.75 -14.80
C ASP A 81 9.95 0.41 -14.33
N ILE A 82 8.62 0.29 -14.27
CA ILE A 82 7.92 -0.91 -13.79
C ILE A 82 7.29 -1.73 -14.91
N ASP A 83 7.60 -1.42 -16.16
CA ASP A 83 7.07 -2.09 -17.36
C ASP A 83 5.54 -2.17 -17.35
N GLY A 84 4.86 -1.08 -17.00
CA GLY A 84 3.42 -1.00 -16.86
C GLY A 84 2.94 0.42 -16.63
N MET A 85 1.65 0.56 -16.31
CA MET A 85 1.07 1.86 -15.96
C MET A 85 1.51 2.30 -14.55
N ARG A 86 1.29 3.57 -14.25
CA ARG A 86 1.62 4.16 -12.94
C ARG A 86 1.06 3.33 -11.78
N GLY A 87 1.92 3.01 -10.82
CA GLY A 87 1.52 2.36 -9.57
C GLY A 87 0.65 3.27 -8.67
N CYS A 88 -0.02 2.65 -7.71
CA CYS A 88 -0.84 3.35 -6.71
C CYS A 88 -0.49 2.99 -5.27
N HIS A 89 0.24 1.90 -5.04
CA HIS A 89 0.64 1.48 -3.70
C HIS A 89 2.00 0.78 -3.74
N LEU A 90 2.81 1.01 -2.71
CA LEU A 90 4.14 0.44 -2.51
C LEU A 90 4.21 -0.29 -1.16
N SER A 91 4.94 -1.39 -1.12
CA SER A 91 5.41 -2.00 0.12
C SER A 91 6.73 -2.72 -0.08
N THR A 92 7.48 -2.94 1.00
CA THR A 92 8.73 -3.71 0.98
C THR A 92 8.55 -5.01 1.75
N ASP A 93 9.33 -6.02 1.41
CA ASP A 93 9.48 -7.21 2.25
C ASP A 93 10.29 -6.88 3.52
N GLU A 94 10.23 -7.76 4.52
CA GLU A 94 10.93 -7.57 5.80
C GLU A 94 12.45 -7.49 5.66
N GLU A 95 12.99 -8.25 4.70
CA GLU A 95 14.43 -8.30 4.46
C GLU A 95 14.96 -7.13 3.62
N GLY A 96 14.05 -6.30 3.07
CA GLY A 96 14.41 -5.19 2.18
C GLY A 96 15.05 -5.65 0.87
N LYS A 97 14.66 -6.83 0.36
CA LYS A 97 15.12 -7.38 -0.92
C LYS A 97 14.23 -7.02 -2.09
N TYR A 98 12.96 -6.75 -1.80
CA TYR A 98 11.95 -6.49 -2.82
C TYR A 98 11.11 -5.26 -2.47
N LEU A 99 10.81 -4.49 -3.51
CA LEU A 99 9.76 -3.48 -3.51
C LEU A 99 8.60 -4.02 -4.35
N PHE A 100 7.41 -4.04 -3.77
CA PHE A 100 6.18 -4.45 -4.44
C PHE A 100 5.39 -3.22 -4.85
N VAL A 101 4.84 -3.27 -6.06
CA VAL A 101 4.04 -2.18 -6.63
C VAL A 101 2.67 -2.71 -7.05
N ALA A 102 1.62 -2.05 -6.60
CA ALA A 102 0.26 -2.27 -7.09
C ALA A 102 -0.04 -1.31 -8.23
N GLY A 103 -0.54 -1.83 -9.34
CA GLY A 103 -1.00 -1.09 -10.52
C GLY A 103 -2.52 -1.10 -10.59
N TYR A 104 -3.16 0.04 -10.27
CA TYR A 104 -4.62 0.17 -10.33
C TYR A 104 -5.14 0.17 -11.77
N HIS A 105 -4.46 0.88 -12.65
CA HIS A 105 -4.94 1.12 -14.01
C HIS A 105 -4.82 -0.09 -14.93
N ASP A 106 -3.81 -0.94 -14.71
CA ASP A 106 -3.52 -2.12 -15.53
C ASP A 106 -3.76 -3.46 -14.79
N GLY A 107 -4.12 -3.42 -13.50
CA GLY A 107 -4.33 -4.60 -12.69
C GLY A 107 -3.07 -5.42 -12.47
N LYS A 108 -1.89 -4.77 -12.43
CA LYS A 108 -0.59 -5.42 -12.33
C LYS A 108 -0.04 -5.43 -10.92
N VAL A 109 0.57 -6.54 -10.52
CA VAL A 109 1.48 -6.63 -9.38
C VAL A 109 2.90 -6.69 -9.91
N THR A 110 3.76 -5.75 -9.55
CA THR A 110 5.17 -5.72 -9.99
C THR A 110 6.10 -5.93 -8.80
N VAL A 111 7.14 -6.71 -9.01
CA VAL A 111 8.21 -6.99 -8.03
C VAL A 111 9.51 -6.39 -8.55
N VAL A 112 10.06 -5.45 -7.81
CA VAL A 112 11.35 -4.82 -8.10
C VAL A 112 12.39 -5.29 -7.10
N HIS A 113 13.54 -5.73 -7.56
CA HIS A 113 14.66 -6.07 -6.67
C HIS A 113 15.22 -4.80 -6.01
N THR A 114 15.56 -4.87 -4.73
CA THR A 114 16.25 -3.79 -4.01
C THR A 114 17.64 -4.28 -3.57
N HIS A 115 18.63 -3.42 -3.69
CA HIS A 115 19.99 -3.69 -3.25
C HIS A 115 20.17 -3.31 -1.77
N LYS A 116 21.21 -3.87 -1.12
CA LYS A 116 21.51 -3.56 0.30
C LYS A 116 21.80 -2.09 0.57
N ASP A 117 22.23 -1.34 -0.43
CA ASP A 117 22.48 0.11 -0.38
C ASP A 117 21.22 0.94 -0.73
N GLY A 118 20.05 0.30 -0.78
CA GLY A 118 18.76 0.92 -1.03
C GLY A 118 18.44 1.15 -2.51
N ARG A 119 19.41 1.02 -3.42
CA ARG A 119 19.15 1.20 -4.86
C ARG A 119 18.11 0.21 -5.36
N LEU A 120 17.23 0.70 -6.24
CA LEU A 120 16.34 -0.13 -7.02
C LEU A 120 17.12 -0.83 -8.14
N GLY A 121 16.92 -2.13 -8.26
CA GLY A 121 17.44 -2.96 -9.34
C GLY A 121 16.40 -3.16 -10.44
N SER A 122 16.47 -4.30 -11.12
CA SER A 122 15.52 -4.65 -12.19
C SER A 122 14.16 -5.10 -11.65
N VAL A 123 13.15 -4.98 -12.49
CA VAL A 123 11.88 -5.73 -12.32
C VAL A 123 12.22 -7.23 -12.44
N VAL A 124 11.88 -8.00 -11.41
CA VAL A 124 12.14 -9.44 -11.37
C VAL A 124 10.93 -10.26 -11.73
N ASP A 125 9.72 -9.70 -11.53
CA ASP A 125 8.47 -10.31 -11.98
C ASP A 125 7.35 -9.27 -12.09
N GLY A 126 6.32 -9.59 -12.89
CA GLY A 126 5.11 -8.80 -13.06
C GLY A 126 3.94 -9.69 -13.45
N VAL A 127 2.87 -9.65 -12.65
CA VAL A 127 1.67 -10.47 -12.86
C VAL A 127 0.47 -9.56 -13.08
N PHE A 128 -0.18 -9.68 -14.24
CA PHE A 128 -1.47 -9.07 -14.51
C PHE A 128 -2.58 -9.93 -13.91
N HIS A 129 -3.41 -9.34 -13.08
CA HIS A 129 -4.63 -10.00 -12.64
C HIS A 129 -5.58 -10.19 -13.81
N LYS A 130 -6.33 -11.29 -13.77
CA LYS A 130 -7.37 -11.64 -14.75
C LYS A 130 -8.66 -11.92 -14.00
N GLY A 131 -9.78 -11.54 -14.58
CA GLY A 131 -11.11 -11.73 -14.03
C GLY A 131 -12.04 -10.64 -14.50
N LEU A 132 -13.31 -10.84 -14.19
CA LEU A 132 -14.38 -9.85 -14.36
C LEU A 132 -14.99 -9.62 -12.98
N GLY A 133 -15.21 -8.36 -12.66
CA GLY A 133 -15.97 -7.94 -11.50
C GLY A 133 -17.48 -7.90 -11.79
N SER A 134 -18.15 -6.98 -11.14
CA SER A 134 -19.56 -6.66 -11.42
C SER A 134 -19.68 -5.69 -12.61
N VAL A 135 -20.88 -5.19 -12.87
CA VAL A 135 -21.16 -4.23 -13.95
C VAL A 135 -20.88 -2.78 -13.53
N GLY A 136 -20.45 -2.56 -12.27
CA GLY A 136 -20.19 -1.22 -11.73
C GLY A 136 -18.94 -0.57 -12.34
N GLU A 137 -18.95 0.76 -12.47
CA GLU A 137 -17.89 1.54 -13.11
C GLU A 137 -16.49 1.29 -12.52
N ARG A 138 -16.39 1.06 -11.22
CA ARG A 138 -15.12 0.81 -10.52
C ARG A 138 -14.84 -0.67 -10.24
N ASN A 139 -15.75 -1.56 -10.60
CA ASN A 139 -15.72 -2.97 -10.23
C ASN A 139 -16.08 -3.87 -11.41
N PHE A 140 -15.43 -3.71 -12.57
CA PHE A 140 -15.69 -4.51 -13.76
C PHE A 140 -14.48 -5.24 -14.33
N ARG A 141 -13.27 -4.79 -14.01
CA ARG A 141 -12.00 -5.37 -14.43
C ARG A 141 -10.96 -5.27 -13.33
N PRO A 142 -9.83 -5.97 -13.42
CA PRO A 142 -8.79 -5.89 -12.38
C PRO A 142 -8.29 -4.47 -12.13
N HIS A 143 -8.23 -4.11 -10.86
CA HIS A 143 -7.68 -2.87 -10.31
C HIS A 143 -6.93 -3.19 -9.01
N VAL A 144 -5.65 -3.57 -9.13
CA VAL A 144 -4.86 -3.87 -7.92
C VAL A 144 -4.58 -2.59 -7.16
N SER A 145 -5.20 -2.44 -5.99
CA SER A 145 -5.17 -1.24 -5.16
C SER A 145 -4.13 -1.29 -4.04
N CYS A 146 -3.75 -2.48 -3.60
CA CYS A 146 -2.78 -2.66 -2.51
C CYS A 146 -1.98 -3.94 -2.70
N VAL A 147 -0.69 -3.87 -2.40
CA VAL A 147 0.19 -5.02 -2.24
C VAL A 147 0.87 -4.95 -0.88
N ARG A 148 0.83 -6.03 -0.11
CA ARG A 148 1.40 -6.05 1.24
C ARG A 148 1.90 -7.43 1.62
N PRO A 149 3.17 -7.58 2.05
CA PRO A 149 3.67 -8.81 2.64
C PRO A 149 2.90 -9.15 3.93
N THR A 150 2.75 -10.45 4.18
CA THR A 150 2.25 -10.96 5.45
C THR A 150 3.28 -10.75 6.57
N PRO A 151 2.87 -10.69 7.85
CA PRO A 151 3.78 -10.43 8.98
C PRO A 151 4.91 -11.45 9.12
N ASP A 152 4.71 -12.67 8.66
CA ASP A 152 5.70 -13.74 8.64
C ASP A 152 6.59 -13.74 7.39
N ASN A 153 6.44 -12.72 6.54
CA ASN A 153 7.18 -12.52 5.29
C ASN A 153 7.11 -13.70 4.28
N LYS A 154 6.13 -14.61 4.44
CA LYS A 154 6.00 -15.79 3.57
C LYS A 154 5.19 -15.52 2.32
N TYR A 155 4.23 -14.60 2.42
CA TYR A 155 3.27 -14.33 1.35
C TYR A 155 3.14 -12.85 1.05
N LEU A 156 2.64 -12.56 -0.15
CA LEU A 156 2.28 -11.23 -0.62
C LEU A 156 0.78 -11.20 -0.88
N CYS A 157 0.04 -10.39 -0.13
CA CYS A 157 -1.36 -10.09 -0.39
C CYS A 157 -1.46 -9.01 -1.47
N ALA A 158 -2.21 -9.27 -2.53
CA ALA A 158 -2.52 -8.32 -3.59
C ALA A 158 -4.04 -8.12 -3.65
N VAL A 159 -4.49 -6.98 -3.14
CA VAL A 159 -5.91 -6.62 -3.05
C VAL A 159 -6.35 -6.05 -4.39
N ASP A 160 -7.40 -6.59 -4.96
CA ASP A 160 -7.95 -6.18 -6.24
C ASP A 160 -9.37 -5.64 -6.05
N ASN A 161 -9.47 -4.32 -6.11
CA ASN A 161 -10.71 -3.58 -5.97
C ASN A 161 -11.71 -3.89 -7.08
N GLY A 162 -11.21 -4.13 -8.30
CA GLY A 162 -12.04 -4.24 -9.49
C GLY A 162 -12.69 -5.60 -9.70
N ILE A 163 -12.25 -6.64 -9.01
CA ILE A 163 -12.80 -8.00 -9.13
C ILE A 163 -13.15 -8.64 -7.79
N ASP A 164 -13.26 -7.84 -6.73
CA ASP A 164 -13.63 -8.26 -5.36
C ASP A 164 -12.82 -9.45 -4.84
N GLN A 165 -11.50 -9.36 -4.97
CA GLN A 165 -10.60 -10.43 -4.55
C GLN A 165 -9.35 -9.89 -3.87
N MET A 166 -8.81 -10.67 -2.96
CA MET A 166 -7.40 -10.55 -2.56
C MET A 166 -6.69 -11.83 -3.01
N LYS A 167 -5.71 -11.70 -3.90
CA LYS A 167 -4.86 -12.81 -4.30
C LYS A 167 -3.65 -12.88 -3.39
N VAL A 168 -3.29 -14.09 -2.99
CA VAL A 168 -2.15 -14.33 -2.13
C VAL A 168 -1.09 -15.07 -2.91
N TYR A 169 0.10 -14.47 -2.99
CA TYR A 169 1.25 -15.01 -3.71
C TYR A 169 2.36 -15.40 -2.75
N ARG A 170 3.21 -16.30 -3.21
CA ARG A 170 4.52 -16.58 -2.64
C ARG A 170 5.58 -16.26 -3.68
N ILE A 171 6.71 -15.70 -3.25
CA ILE A 171 7.87 -15.55 -4.14
C ILE A 171 8.63 -16.86 -4.16
N ASN A 172 8.72 -17.48 -5.34
CA ASN A 172 9.54 -18.69 -5.52
C ASN A 172 11.02 -18.36 -5.29
N SER A 173 11.65 -19.01 -4.33
CA SER A 173 13.04 -18.72 -3.93
C SER A 173 14.07 -18.93 -5.05
N ARG A 174 13.79 -19.83 -6.02
CA ARG A 174 14.67 -20.14 -7.14
C ARG A 174 14.44 -19.20 -8.33
N THR A 175 13.18 -19.07 -8.77
CA THR A 175 12.84 -18.32 -10.00
C THR A 175 12.61 -16.84 -9.72
N LYS A 176 12.41 -16.44 -8.45
CA LYS A 176 12.03 -15.10 -7.98
C LYS A 176 10.67 -14.64 -8.50
N ARG A 177 9.86 -15.53 -9.04
CA ARG A 177 8.53 -15.24 -9.58
C ARG A 177 7.45 -15.39 -8.52
N LEU A 178 6.37 -14.66 -8.71
CA LEU A 178 5.14 -14.77 -7.93
C LEU A 178 4.39 -16.05 -8.30
N GLU A 179 4.13 -16.88 -7.33
CA GLU A 179 3.28 -18.08 -7.46
C GLU A 179 1.98 -17.83 -6.70
N LEU A 180 0.85 -17.93 -7.39
CA LEU A 180 -0.47 -17.83 -6.75
C LEU A 180 -0.67 -19.02 -5.81
N VAL A 181 -0.95 -18.72 -4.54
CA VAL A 181 -1.15 -19.72 -3.48
C VAL A 181 -2.61 -19.84 -3.13
N ASP A 182 -3.32 -18.69 -3.02
CA ASP A 182 -4.71 -18.65 -2.60
C ASP A 182 -5.43 -17.41 -3.12
N ILE A 183 -6.77 -17.43 -3.06
CA ILE A 183 -7.64 -16.31 -3.42
C ILE A 183 -8.72 -16.16 -2.35
N LEU A 184 -8.66 -15.07 -1.58
CA LEU A 184 -9.76 -14.63 -0.73
C LEU A 184 -10.79 -13.92 -1.61
N ARG A 185 -11.99 -14.50 -1.72
CA ARG A 185 -13.10 -13.89 -2.43
C ARG A 185 -13.90 -13.02 -1.46
N CYS A 186 -14.03 -11.75 -1.82
CA CYS A 186 -14.80 -10.79 -1.06
C CYS A 186 -16.28 -10.77 -1.52
N THR A 187 -17.11 -10.07 -0.78
CA THR A 187 -18.50 -9.81 -1.20
C THR A 187 -18.49 -9.08 -2.54
N ARG A 188 -19.42 -9.40 -3.42
CA ARG A 188 -19.56 -8.73 -4.71
C ARG A 188 -19.86 -7.25 -4.52
N GLU A 189 -19.26 -6.42 -5.38
CA GLU A 189 -19.45 -4.96 -5.37
C GLU A 189 -19.00 -4.28 -4.07
N SER A 190 -18.12 -4.95 -3.31
CA SER A 190 -17.60 -4.39 -2.06
C SER A 190 -16.36 -3.50 -2.27
N GLY A 191 -15.59 -3.75 -3.34
CA GLY A 191 -14.40 -2.98 -3.68
C GLY A 191 -13.32 -3.02 -2.59
N PRO A 192 -12.68 -4.18 -2.32
CA PRO A 192 -11.61 -4.26 -1.35
C PRO A 192 -10.45 -3.33 -1.75
N LYS A 193 -9.90 -2.53 -0.81
CA LYS A 193 -8.96 -1.47 -1.14
C LYS A 193 -7.59 -1.63 -0.48
N LEU A 194 -7.53 -1.73 0.83
CA LEU A 194 -6.27 -1.84 1.58
C LEU A 194 -6.35 -2.97 2.59
N ILE A 195 -5.23 -3.67 2.75
CA ILE A 195 -5.04 -4.61 3.86
C ILE A 195 -3.95 -4.08 4.82
N LYS A 196 -4.21 -4.19 6.11
CA LYS A 196 -3.26 -3.94 7.20
C LYS A 196 -3.24 -5.15 8.12
N PHE A 197 -2.09 -5.45 8.68
CA PHE A 197 -1.96 -6.46 9.74
C PHE A 197 -1.78 -5.78 11.09
N SER A 198 -2.32 -6.39 12.15
CA SER A 198 -2.06 -5.95 13.52
C SER A 198 -0.54 -6.01 13.83
N PRO A 199 -0.03 -5.18 14.74
CA PRO A 199 1.39 -5.20 15.11
C PRO A 199 1.91 -6.56 15.59
N ASP A 200 1.05 -7.37 16.22
CA ASP A 200 1.36 -8.74 16.65
C ASP A 200 1.23 -9.80 15.54
N GLY A 201 0.81 -9.38 14.34
CA GLY A 201 0.67 -10.23 13.16
C GLY A 201 -0.48 -11.23 13.18
N ARG A 202 -1.34 -11.22 14.22
CA ARG A 202 -2.42 -12.21 14.37
C ARG A 202 -3.68 -11.89 13.62
N PHE A 203 -3.89 -10.61 13.28
CA PHE A 203 -5.12 -10.15 12.63
C PHE A 203 -4.79 -9.37 11.36
N ALA A 204 -5.66 -9.54 10.35
CA ALA A 204 -5.67 -8.74 9.14
C ALA A 204 -6.96 -7.92 9.08
N TYR A 205 -6.85 -6.68 8.64
CA TYR A 205 -7.94 -5.73 8.46
C TYR A 205 -7.99 -5.35 6.99
N LEU A 206 -9.08 -5.71 6.34
CA LEU A 206 -9.33 -5.40 4.94
C LEU A 206 -10.48 -4.41 4.85
N ASN A 207 -10.24 -3.22 4.31
CA ASN A 207 -11.30 -2.25 4.10
C ASN A 207 -11.88 -2.34 2.69
N PHE A 208 -13.12 -1.89 2.58
CA PHE A 208 -13.91 -1.97 1.36
C PHE A 208 -14.43 -0.58 0.99
N GLU A 209 -14.06 -0.11 -0.19
CA GLU A 209 -14.35 1.24 -0.66
C GLU A 209 -15.82 1.45 -0.99
N LEU A 210 -16.49 0.43 -1.58
CA LEU A 210 -17.81 0.60 -2.15
C LEU A 210 -18.96 0.31 -1.16
N ASN A 211 -18.72 -0.47 -0.12
CA ASN A 211 -19.71 -0.76 0.92
C ASN A 211 -19.36 -0.18 2.30
N ASN A 212 -18.31 0.62 2.37
CA ASN A 212 -17.91 1.36 3.57
C ASN A 212 -17.79 0.49 4.82
N THR A 213 -17.06 -0.63 4.71
CA THR A 213 -16.83 -1.55 5.81
C THR A 213 -15.36 -1.89 5.98
N ILE A 214 -15.03 -2.43 7.15
CA ILE A 214 -13.77 -3.14 7.42
C ILE A 214 -14.13 -4.55 7.85
N GLU A 215 -13.57 -5.55 7.21
CA GLU A 215 -13.60 -6.93 7.67
C GLU A 215 -12.31 -7.27 8.42
N VAL A 216 -12.47 -7.92 9.58
CA VAL A 216 -11.37 -8.38 10.42
C VAL A 216 -11.22 -9.88 10.26
N TYR A 217 -10.00 -10.32 10.01
CA TYR A 217 -9.66 -11.72 9.84
C TYR A 217 -8.62 -12.14 10.87
N ARG A 218 -8.79 -13.33 11.44
CA ARG A 218 -7.66 -14.03 12.11
C ARG A 218 -6.75 -14.56 11.02
N TYR A 219 -5.46 -14.23 11.12
CA TYR A 219 -4.45 -14.68 10.18
C TYR A 219 -3.64 -15.83 10.77
N ASP A 220 -3.45 -16.91 9.99
CA ASP A 220 -2.55 -18.00 10.30
C ASP A 220 -1.72 -18.37 9.06
N GLY A 221 -0.41 -18.12 9.13
CA GLY A 221 0.58 -18.45 8.08
C GLY A 221 1.39 -19.72 8.40
N THR A 222 1.02 -20.51 9.39
CA THR A 222 1.79 -21.71 9.81
C THR A 222 1.62 -22.90 8.87
N GLY A 223 0.51 -22.96 8.12
CA GLY A 223 0.19 -24.04 7.18
C GLY A 223 0.95 -23.96 5.85
N LYS A 224 0.57 -24.84 4.92
CA LYS A 224 1.07 -24.83 3.52
C LYS A 224 0.52 -23.65 2.71
N SER A 225 -0.65 -23.16 3.09
CA SER A 225 -1.32 -21.96 2.57
C SER A 225 -1.75 -21.10 3.74
N PRO A 226 -1.81 -19.77 3.58
CA PRO A 226 -2.28 -18.88 4.63
C PRO A 226 -3.78 -19.04 4.83
N VAL A 227 -4.24 -18.88 6.07
CA VAL A 227 -5.65 -18.89 6.43
C VAL A 227 -6.07 -17.49 6.86
N PHE A 228 -7.18 -17.01 6.31
CA PHE A 228 -7.86 -15.78 6.70
C PHE A 228 -9.27 -16.13 7.16
N GLU A 229 -9.46 -16.26 8.48
CA GLU A 229 -10.76 -16.55 9.09
C GLU A 229 -11.46 -15.24 9.43
N LYS A 230 -12.56 -14.93 8.73
CA LYS A 230 -13.35 -13.72 9.05
C LYS A 230 -14.02 -13.83 10.42
N ILE A 231 -13.76 -12.86 11.28
CA ILE A 231 -14.27 -12.83 12.65
C ILE A 231 -15.18 -11.63 12.93
N GLN A 232 -15.08 -10.55 12.15
CA GLN A 232 -15.87 -9.35 12.37
C GLN A 232 -16.04 -8.55 11.07
N THR A 233 -17.15 -7.79 11.00
CA THR A 233 -17.37 -6.74 10.01
C THR A 233 -17.82 -5.48 10.74
N ILE A 234 -17.25 -4.32 10.40
CA ILE A 234 -17.50 -3.03 11.05
C ILE A 234 -17.84 -2.01 9.96
N SER A 235 -18.92 -1.24 10.13
CA SER A 235 -19.19 -0.06 9.29
C SER A 235 -18.20 1.04 9.58
N THR A 236 -17.78 1.78 8.55
CA THR A 236 -16.94 2.98 8.66
C THR A 236 -17.76 4.27 8.58
N LEU A 237 -19.07 4.16 8.38
CA LEU A 237 -20.00 5.28 8.33
C LEU A 237 -20.49 5.64 9.73
N ALA A 238 -20.66 6.95 9.96
CA ALA A 238 -21.23 7.46 11.22
C ALA A 238 -22.76 7.27 11.28
N SER A 239 -23.43 7.28 10.12
CA SER A 239 -24.88 7.04 9.99
C SER A 239 -25.20 6.25 8.72
N ASP A 240 -26.37 5.63 8.66
CA ASP A 240 -26.82 4.89 7.47
C ASP A 240 -27.22 5.79 6.30
N ASP A 241 -27.38 7.09 6.54
CA ASP A 241 -27.79 8.08 5.51
C ASP A 241 -26.62 8.52 4.61
N ASP A 242 -25.39 8.25 5.00
CA ASP A 242 -24.17 8.72 4.31
C ASP A 242 -23.70 7.80 3.18
N GLN A 243 -24.44 6.75 2.83
CA GLN A 243 -23.96 5.64 1.97
C GLN A 243 -23.71 6.00 0.49
N ILE A 244 -24.30 7.06 -0.04
CA ILE A 244 -24.39 7.24 -1.51
C ILE A 244 -23.12 7.91 -2.09
N HIS A 245 -22.39 8.67 -1.30
CA HIS A 245 -21.23 9.44 -1.77
C HIS A 245 -19.92 9.11 -1.06
N ASP A 246 -19.95 8.29 -0.01
CA ASP A 246 -18.82 7.99 0.83
C ASP A 246 -18.00 6.81 0.31
N ALA A 247 -16.70 6.91 0.46
CA ALA A 247 -15.76 5.87 0.04
C ALA A 247 -14.69 5.66 1.10
N THR A 248 -14.69 4.50 1.75
CA THR A 248 -13.64 4.11 2.69
C THR A 248 -12.30 4.02 1.99
N SER A 249 -11.28 4.69 2.53
CA SER A 249 -10.02 4.90 1.85
C SER A 249 -8.81 4.46 2.68
N GLY A 250 -8.21 5.38 3.45
CA GLY A 250 -6.97 5.14 4.17
C GLY A 250 -7.17 4.33 5.46
N MET A 251 -6.17 3.56 5.85
CA MET A 251 -6.11 2.93 7.18
C MET A 251 -4.72 3.06 7.78
N CYS A 252 -4.61 3.35 9.07
CA CYS A 252 -3.36 3.25 9.81
C CYS A 252 -3.60 2.85 11.28
N PHE A 253 -2.65 2.14 11.85
CA PHE A 253 -2.63 1.88 13.29
C PHE A 253 -2.04 3.06 14.05
N SER A 254 -2.49 3.24 15.29
CA SER A 254 -1.75 4.05 16.26
C SER A 254 -0.37 3.43 16.52
N PRO A 255 0.62 4.25 16.94
CA PRO A 255 1.96 3.74 17.25
C PRO A 255 2.01 2.62 18.29
N ASP A 256 1.08 2.64 19.26
CA ASP A 256 0.93 1.62 20.29
C ASP A 256 0.13 0.38 19.82
N GLY A 257 -0.45 0.44 18.61
CA GLY A 257 -1.23 -0.65 18.03
C GLY A 257 -2.62 -0.87 18.61
N HIS A 258 -3.08 -0.01 19.54
CA HIS A 258 -4.38 -0.18 20.18
C HIS A 258 -5.56 0.31 19.33
N TYR A 259 -5.32 1.25 18.41
CA TYR A 259 -6.35 1.85 17.58
C TYR A 259 -6.04 1.65 16.09
N LEU A 260 -7.07 1.38 15.32
CA LEU A 260 -7.04 1.44 13.86
C LEU A 260 -7.86 2.66 13.42
N PHE A 261 -7.20 3.60 12.77
CA PHE A 261 -7.86 4.75 12.14
C PHE A 261 -8.21 4.41 10.69
N CYS A 262 -9.40 4.80 10.29
CA CYS A 262 -9.85 4.69 8.91
C CYS A 262 -10.40 6.03 8.46
N SER A 263 -10.09 6.43 7.23
CA SER A 263 -10.69 7.61 6.61
C SER A 263 -11.77 7.18 5.63
N THR A 264 -12.86 7.91 5.63
CA THR A 264 -13.93 7.81 4.63
C THR A 264 -13.99 9.14 3.89
N ALA A 265 -13.86 9.09 2.56
CA ALA A 265 -14.01 10.26 1.72
C ALA A 265 -15.50 10.42 1.38
N GLY A 266 -16.05 11.60 1.63
CA GLY A 266 -17.42 11.98 1.43
C GLY A 266 -17.61 13.45 1.75
N GLU A 267 -18.82 13.97 1.70
CA GLU A 267 -19.13 15.35 2.07
C GLU A 267 -19.30 15.50 3.58
#